data_9d85bfa2cb0ed498f6770254a0bbb573
#
_entry.id   9d85bfa2cb0ed498f6770254a0bbb573
#
_cell.length_a   1.000
_cell.length_b   1.000
_cell.length_c   1.000
_cell.angle_alpha   90.00
_cell.angle_beta   90.00
_cell.angle_gamma   90.00
#
_symmetry.space_group_name_H-M   'P 1'
#
loop_
_entity.id
_entity.type
_entity.pdbx_description
1 polymer ?
#
loop_
_entity_poly.entity_id
_entity_poly.type
_entity_poly.pdbx_seq_one_letter_code
_entity_poly.pdbx_strand_id
1 'polypeptide(L)'
;MTLHDLQSEFCAFLRSDRAVPLASVAPAAQRGLGVYHFAHRATLGAALRDVFERTHAWLGDARFEQAADRHIALHPPSSWTLADYGEGFDETLSALYPGHPEVAELAWLDWTLRAAFNGPDSPELDLAGLAEVTGTARGW
;
A
#
# COMPACT_ATOMS: atom_id res chain seq x y z
N MET A 1 21.20 26.39 -3.16
CA MET A 1 20.29 25.24 -3.12
C MET A 1 19.80 24.95 -4.53
N THR A 2 19.99 23.75 -5.02
CA THR A 2 19.51 23.34 -6.35
C THR A 2 18.05 22.88 -6.26
N LEU A 3 17.36 22.80 -7.40
CA LEU A 3 16.02 22.20 -7.47
C LEU A 3 16.01 20.77 -6.96
N HIS A 4 17.06 20.02 -7.26
CA HIS A 4 17.22 18.64 -6.79
C HIS A 4 17.31 18.56 -5.26
N ASP A 5 18.04 19.47 -4.64
CA ASP A 5 18.13 19.54 -3.15
C ASP A 5 16.77 19.82 -2.53
N LEU A 6 16.02 20.77 -3.09
CA LEU A 6 14.67 21.10 -2.65
C LEU A 6 13.70 19.91 -2.80
N GLN A 7 13.77 19.22 -3.94
CA GLN A 7 12.95 18.03 -4.18
C GLN A 7 13.29 16.91 -3.21
N SER A 8 14.57 16.69 -2.93
CA SER A 8 15.04 15.66 -1.99
C SER A 8 14.57 15.98 -0.56
N GLU A 9 14.68 17.24 -0.14
CA GLU A 9 14.20 17.70 1.16
C GLU A 9 12.67 17.55 1.29
N PHE A 10 11.93 17.89 0.24
CA PHE A 10 10.47 17.72 0.20
C PHE A 10 10.05 16.24 0.24
N CYS A 11 10.73 15.37 -0.51
CA CYS A 11 10.48 13.93 -0.45
C CYS A 11 10.77 13.35 0.94
N ALA A 12 11.85 13.78 1.59
CA ALA A 12 12.17 13.39 2.95
C ALA A 12 11.09 13.87 3.95
N PHE A 13 10.58 15.08 3.77
CA PHE A 13 9.48 15.62 4.55
C PHE A 13 8.21 14.76 4.41
N LEU A 14 7.81 14.39 3.20
CA LEU A 14 6.64 13.55 2.97
C LEU A 14 6.77 12.16 3.60
N ARG A 15 7.98 11.63 3.66
CA ARG A 15 8.27 10.33 4.26
C ARG A 15 8.39 10.37 5.78
N SER A 16 8.54 11.56 6.36
CA SER A 16 8.68 11.70 7.81
C SER A 16 7.37 11.35 8.53
N ASP A 17 7.50 10.76 9.70
CA ASP A 17 6.36 10.42 10.54
C ASP A 17 5.67 11.66 11.13
N ARG A 18 6.39 12.77 11.17
CA ARG A 18 5.89 14.07 11.64
C ARG A 18 6.18 15.15 10.61
N ALA A 19 5.28 16.11 10.52
CA ALA A 19 5.50 17.32 9.75
C ALA A 19 6.56 18.21 10.42
N VAL A 20 7.83 17.88 10.18
CA VAL A 20 8.96 18.69 10.65
C VAL A 20 9.11 19.89 9.72
N PRO A 21 9.34 21.11 10.24
CA PRO A 21 9.55 22.28 9.40
C PRO A 21 10.70 22.10 8.41
N LEU A 22 10.46 22.45 7.15
CA LEU A 22 11.51 22.46 6.13
C LEU A 22 12.33 23.75 6.23
N ALA A 23 13.64 23.62 6.39
CA ALA A 23 14.55 24.76 6.52
C ALA A 23 14.56 25.66 5.28
N SER A 24 14.35 25.09 4.10
CA SER A 24 14.34 25.79 2.81
C SER A 24 13.04 26.55 2.51
N VAL A 25 12.01 26.39 3.34
CA VAL A 25 10.68 26.97 3.10
C VAL A 25 10.40 28.12 4.05
N ALA A 26 9.87 29.22 3.50
CA ALA A 26 9.50 30.37 4.28
C ALA A 26 8.51 30.02 5.43
N PRO A 27 8.65 30.63 6.62
CA PRO A 27 7.77 30.35 7.76
C PRO A 27 6.27 30.46 7.46
N ALA A 28 5.87 31.36 6.58
CA ALA A 28 4.48 31.53 6.16
C ALA A 28 3.92 30.32 5.41
N ALA A 29 4.77 29.58 4.70
CA ALA A 29 4.37 28.38 3.94
C ALA A 29 4.43 27.09 4.76
N GLN A 30 5.00 27.08 5.96
CA GLN A 30 5.14 25.88 6.81
C GLN A 30 3.79 25.27 7.18
N ARG A 31 2.76 26.09 7.41
CA ARG A 31 1.40 25.60 7.69
C ARG A 31 0.83 24.82 6.51
N GLY A 32 1.01 25.35 5.29
CA GLY A 32 0.55 24.65 4.07
C GLY A 32 1.23 23.30 3.88
N LEU A 33 2.52 23.21 4.19
CA LEU A 33 3.26 21.94 4.16
C LEU A 33 2.74 20.95 5.19
N GLY A 34 2.41 21.40 6.40
CA GLY A 34 1.81 20.54 7.44
C GLY A 34 0.46 19.99 7.00
N VAL A 35 -0.39 20.80 6.40
CA VAL A 35 -1.68 20.37 5.82
C VAL A 35 -1.46 19.38 4.68
N TYR A 36 -0.51 19.65 3.81
CA TYR A 36 -0.18 18.74 2.69
C TYR A 36 0.35 17.40 3.18
N HIS A 37 1.24 17.38 4.16
CA HIS A 37 1.75 16.17 4.77
C HIS A 37 0.62 15.32 5.37
N PHE A 38 -0.27 15.95 6.11
CA PHE A 38 -1.45 15.28 6.69
C PHE A 38 -2.35 14.70 5.59
N ALA A 39 -2.68 15.49 4.57
CA ALA A 39 -3.53 15.07 3.46
C ALA A 39 -2.89 13.92 2.67
N HIS A 40 -1.58 13.95 2.45
CA HIS A 40 -0.85 12.89 1.78
C HIS A 40 -0.94 11.56 2.54
N ARG A 41 -0.71 11.56 3.85
CA ARG A 41 -0.85 10.37 4.70
C ARG A 41 -2.29 9.86 4.74
N ALA A 42 -3.28 10.75 4.81
CA ALA A 42 -4.69 10.39 4.77
C ALA A 42 -5.06 9.72 3.43
N THR A 43 -4.51 10.20 2.33
CA THR A 43 -4.70 9.60 0.99
C THR A 43 -4.11 8.20 0.92
N LEU A 44 -2.91 8.00 1.45
CA LEU A 44 -2.28 6.68 1.51
C LEU A 44 -3.08 5.71 2.40
N GLY A 45 -3.55 6.18 3.54
CA GLY A 45 -4.43 5.40 4.43
C GLY A 45 -5.75 5.01 3.77
N ALA A 46 -6.34 5.92 2.99
CA ALA A 46 -7.55 5.64 2.21
C ALA A 46 -7.30 4.59 1.11
N ALA A 47 -6.15 4.67 0.44
CA ALA A 47 -5.74 3.66 -0.55
C ALA A 47 -5.60 2.26 0.08
N LEU A 48 -4.99 2.17 1.26
CA LEU A 48 -4.90 0.91 1.99
C LEU A 48 -6.28 0.36 2.39
N ARG A 49 -7.18 1.20 2.86
CA ARG A 49 -8.56 0.77 3.19
C ARG A 49 -9.32 0.25 1.98
N ASP A 50 -9.11 0.86 0.82
CA ASP A 50 -9.73 0.42 -0.43
C ASP A 50 -9.24 -0.96 -0.87
N VAL A 51 -7.95 -1.21 -0.76
CA VAL A 51 -7.34 -2.51 -1.14
C VAL A 51 -7.65 -3.59 -0.12
N PHE A 52 -7.49 -3.29 1.16
CA PHE A 52 -7.55 -4.26 2.27
C PHE A 52 -8.89 -4.20 3.03
N GLU A 53 -9.98 -4.22 2.30
CA GLU A 53 -11.33 -4.08 2.84
C GLU A 53 -11.67 -5.19 3.87
N ARG A 54 -11.34 -6.43 3.55
CA ARG A 54 -11.61 -7.58 4.45
C ARG A 54 -10.73 -7.54 5.68
N THR A 55 -9.48 -7.20 5.51
CA THR A 55 -8.51 -7.01 6.61
C THR A 55 -8.97 -5.89 7.54
N HIS A 56 -9.45 -4.78 6.98
CA HIS A 56 -10.02 -3.67 7.74
C HIS A 56 -11.24 -4.12 8.56
N ALA A 57 -12.16 -4.85 7.94
CA ALA A 57 -13.35 -5.37 8.63
C ALA A 57 -12.97 -6.34 9.77
N TRP A 58 -11.93 -7.13 9.61
CA TRP A 58 -11.46 -8.06 10.63
C TRP A 58 -10.80 -7.37 11.82
N LEU A 59 -9.91 -6.40 11.57
CA LEU A 59 -9.17 -5.68 12.60
C LEU A 59 -9.99 -4.63 13.32
N GLY A 60 -10.94 -4.00 12.63
CA GLY A 60 -11.63 -2.79 13.06
C GLY A 60 -10.81 -1.52 12.78
N ASP A 61 -11.47 -0.37 12.87
CA ASP A 61 -10.91 0.92 12.46
C ASP A 61 -9.61 1.28 13.18
N ALA A 62 -9.59 1.20 14.51
CA ALA A 62 -8.46 1.65 15.33
C ALA A 62 -7.18 0.83 15.03
N ARG A 63 -7.29 -0.49 14.98
CA ARG A 63 -6.15 -1.38 14.71
C ARG A 63 -5.68 -1.29 13.28
N PHE A 64 -6.61 -1.17 12.35
CA PHE A 64 -6.27 -0.99 10.93
C PHE A 64 -5.53 0.32 10.72
N GLU A 65 -5.99 1.42 11.30
CA GLU A 65 -5.32 2.72 11.20
C GLU A 65 -3.89 2.69 11.78
N GLN A 66 -3.69 2.05 12.92
CA GLN A 66 -2.37 1.85 13.49
C GLN A 66 -1.44 1.07 12.55
N ALA A 67 -1.95 -0.01 11.97
CA ALA A 67 -1.20 -0.82 11.02
C ALA A 67 -0.88 -0.04 9.74
N ALA A 68 -1.85 0.72 9.23
CA ALA A 68 -1.67 1.57 8.06
C ALA A 68 -0.62 2.66 8.31
N ASP A 69 -0.67 3.34 9.44
CA ASP A 69 0.32 4.36 9.81
C ASP A 69 1.72 3.76 9.91
N ARG A 70 1.85 2.57 10.48
CA ARG A 70 3.13 1.85 10.57
C ARG A 70 3.66 1.49 9.19
N HIS A 71 2.81 0.98 8.33
CA HIS A 71 3.18 0.63 6.96
C HIS A 71 3.61 1.85 6.15
N ILE A 72 2.87 2.95 6.24
CA ILE A 72 3.18 4.20 5.56
C ILE A 72 4.55 4.75 6.01
N ALA A 73 4.87 4.66 7.30
CA ALA A 73 6.16 5.09 7.82
C ALA A 73 7.33 4.24 7.29
N LEU A 74 7.13 2.91 7.16
CA LEU A 74 8.15 1.97 6.70
C LEU A 74 8.27 1.86 5.18
N HIS A 75 7.18 2.08 4.46
CA HIS A 75 7.07 1.90 3.02
C HIS A 75 6.55 3.17 2.36
N PRO A 76 7.38 4.21 2.22
CA PRO A 76 7.00 5.40 1.49
C PRO A 76 6.69 5.04 0.03
N PRO A 77 5.70 5.70 -0.61
CA PRO A 77 5.34 5.38 -1.97
C PRO A 77 6.52 5.62 -2.91
N SER A 78 6.82 4.62 -3.74
CA SER A 78 7.86 4.68 -4.77
C SER A 78 7.32 5.07 -6.14
N SER A 79 5.99 4.99 -6.31
CA SER A 79 5.27 5.33 -7.52
C SER A 79 4.39 6.56 -7.31
N TRP A 80 4.19 7.33 -8.37
CA TRP A 80 3.26 8.46 -8.37
C TRP A 80 1.78 8.02 -8.42
N THR A 81 1.52 6.73 -8.71
CA THR A 81 0.17 6.18 -8.71
C THR A 81 -0.11 5.47 -7.38
N LEU A 82 -1.29 5.66 -6.85
CA LEU A 82 -1.75 4.98 -5.63
C LEU A 82 -2.32 3.58 -5.90
N ALA A 83 -2.47 3.22 -7.17
CA ALA A 83 -3.09 1.96 -7.58
C ALA A 83 -2.35 0.72 -7.06
N ASP A 84 -1.03 0.81 -6.97
CA ASP A 84 -0.14 -0.26 -6.53
C ASP A 84 0.38 -0.06 -5.11
N TYR A 85 -0.18 0.89 -4.37
CA TYR A 85 0.22 1.11 -2.99
C TYR A 85 -0.39 0.06 -2.07
N GLY A 86 0.44 -0.62 -1.31
CA GLY A 86 0.00 -1.64 -0.36
C GLY A 86 0.82 -2.93 -0.40
N GLU A 87 1.73 -3.06 -1.36
CA GLU A 87 2.67 -4.18 -1.39
C GLU A 87 3.42 -4.30 -0.07
N GLY A 88 3.47 -5.49 0.49
CA GLY A 88 4.14 -5.76 1.77
C GLY A 88 3.31 -5.45 3.02
N PHE A 89 2.04 -5.06 2.88
CA PHE A 89 1.16 -4.80 4.04
C PHE A 89 0.92 -6.06 4.88
N ASP A 90 0.86 -7.23 4.26
CA ASP A 90 0.80 -8.52 4.92
C ASP A 90 2.03 -8.77 5.83
N GLU A 91 3.22 -8.41 5.36
CA GLU A 91 4.45 -8.50 6.17
C GLU A 91 4.41 -7.53 7.36
N THR A 92 3.93 -6.32 7.17
CA THR A 92 3.75 -5.35 8.25
C THR A 92 2.79 -5.88 9.31
N LEU A 93 1.68 -6.47 8.90
CA LEU A 93 0.70 -7.08 9.80
C LEU A 93 1.25 -8.31 10.51
N SER A 94 2.04 -9.13 9.83
CA SER A 94 2.72 -10.27 10.44
C SER A 94 3.68 -9.85 11.55
N ALA A 95 4.39 -8.74 11.37
CA ALA A 95 5.27 -8.17 12.39
C ALA A 95 4.51 -7.57 13.58
N LEU A 96 3.36 -6.94 13.33
CA LEU A 96 2.52 -6.34 14.38
C LEU A 96 1.72 -7.38 15.18
N TYR A 97 1.29 -8.45 14.51
CA TYR A 97 0.44 -9.49 15.08
C TYR A 97 1.04 -10.88 14.91
N PRO A 98 2.21 -11.17 15.54
CA PRO A 98 2.90 -12.45 15.34
C PRO A 98 2.12 -13.66 15.88
N GLY A 99 1.21 -13.44 16.82
CA GLY A 99 0.31 -14.48 17.37
C GLY A 99 -0.97 -14.72 16.56
N HIS A 100 -1.18 -13.95 15.48
CA HIS A 100 -2.40 -13.99 14.67
C HIS A 100 -2.07 -14.07 13.18
N PRO A 101 -1.59 -15.23 12.69
CA PRO A 101 -1.21 -15.40 11.29
C PRO A 101 -2.37 -15.18 10.31
N GLU A 102 -3.60 -15.37 10.75
CA GLU A 102 -4.81 -15.14 9.95
C GLU A 102 -4.94 -13.69 9.46
N VAL A 103 -4.40 -12.72 10.19
CA VAL A 103 -4.43 -11.30 9.79
C VAL A 103 -3.57 -11.06 8.56
N ALA A 104 -2.35 -11.59 8.55
CA ALA A 104 -1.44 -11.50 7.42
C ALA A 104 -1.95 -12.29 6.20
N GLU A 105 -2.52 -13.46 6.43
CA GLU A 105 -3.12 -14.29 5.38
C GLU A 105 -4.30 -13.58 4.71
N LEU A 106 -5.14 -12.92 5.49
CA LEU A 106 -6.27 -12.15 4.98
C LEU A 106 -5.81 -10.94 4.16
N ALA A 107 -4.77 -10.24 4.61
CA ALA A 107 -4.17 -9.14 3.86
C ALA A 107 -3.52 -9.62 2.55
N TRP A 108 -2.85 -10.75 2.58
CA TRP A 108 -2.31 -11.38 1.37
C TRP A 108 -3.41 -11.71 0.37
N LEU A 109 -4.54 -12.23 0.86
CA LEU A 109 -5.72 -12.51 0.03
C LEU A 109 -6.28 -11.25 -0.60
N ASP A 110 -6.49 -10.19 0.18
CA ASP A 110 -6.98 -8.89 -0.32
C ASP A 110 -6.06 -8.34 -1.41
N TRP A 111 -4.75 -8.38 -1.19
CA TRP A 111 -3.76 -7.93 -2.17
C TRP A 111 -3.78 -8.76 -3.45
N THR A 112 -3.83 -10.07 -3.32
CA THR A 112 -3.86 -11.00 -4.46
C THR A 112 -5.12 -10.83 -5.30
N LEU A 113 -6.27 -10.63 -4.66
CA LEU A 113 -7.53 -10.35 -5.36
C LEU A 113 -7.47 -9.03 -6.12
N ARG A 114 -6.90 -7.99 -5.53
CA ARG A 114 -6.70 -6.70 -6.19
C ARG A 114 -5.76 -6.82 -7.38
N ALA A 115 -4.65 -7.53 -7.22
CA ALA A 115 -3.68 -7.77 -8.29
C ALA A 115 -4.29 -8.56 -9.45
N ALA A 116 -5.09 -9.57 -9.15
CA ALA A 116 -5.81 -10.36 -10.16
C ALA A 116 -6.84 -9.51 -10.91
N PHE A 117 -7.55 -8.63 -10.21
CA PHE A 117 -8.55 -7.74 -10.81
C PHE A 117 -7.91 -6.68 -11.73
N ASN A 118 -6.75 -6.15 -11.35
CA ASN A 118 -6.03 -5.12 -12.10
C ASN A 118 -5.02 -5.71 -13.11
N GLY A 119 -4.86 -7.02 -13.13
CA GLY A 119 -3.94 -7.72 -14.04
C GLY A 119 -4.41 -7.64 -15.49
N PRO A 120 -3.50 -7.91 -16.45
CA PRO A 120 -3.88 -8.03 -17.85
C PRO A 120 -4.87 -9.20 -18.03
N ASP A 121 -5.82 -9.02 -18.94
CA ASP A 121 -6.75 -10.08 -19.29
C ASP A 121 -5.98 -11.32 -19.74
N SER A 122 -6.28 -12.44 -19.13
CA SER A 122 -5.78 -13.74 -19.59
C SER A 122 -6.52 -14.13 -20.86
N PRO A 123 -5.86 -14.76 -21.85
CA PRO A 123 -6.55 -15.28 -23.01
C PRO A 123 -7.64 -16.26 -22.58
N GLU A 124 -8.82 -16.16 -23.22
CA GLU A 124 -9.92 -17.07 -22.93
C GLU A 124 -9.48 -18.53 -23.16
N LEU A 125 -9.74 -19.38 -22.19
CA LEU A 125 -9.57 -20.81 -22.34
C LEU A 125 -10.65 -21.33 -23.31
N ASP A 126 -10.24 -21.66 -24.52
CA ASP A 126 -11.11 -22.37 -25.44
C ASP A 126 -11.24 -23.85 -25.06
N LEU A 127 -12.16 -24.56 -25.69
CA LEU A 127 -12.36 -25.98 -25.44
C LEU A 127 -11.13 -26.85 -25.79
N ALA A 128 -10.31 -26.39 -26.73
CA ALA A 128 -9.06 -27.05 -27.09
C ALA A 128 -8.00 -26.89 -25.98
N GLY A 129 -7.88 -25.70 -25.40
CA GLY A 129 -7.01 -25.42 -24.25
C GLY A 129 -7.42 -26.24 -23.01
N LEU A 130 -8.72 -26.42 -22.78
CA LEU A 130 -9.21 -27.28 -21.70
C LEU A 130 -8.85 -28.74 -21.89
N ALA A 131 -8.88 -29.25 -23.13
CA ALA A 131 -8.49 -30.60 -23.44
C ALA A 131 -7.01 -30.87 -23.20
N GLU A 132 -6.15 -29.88 -23.47
CA GLU A 132 -4.71 -29.95 -23.18
C GLU A 132 -4.44 -30.03 -21.67
N VAL A 133 -5.10 -29.20 -20.87
CA VAL A 133 -4.95 -29.19 -19.40
C VAL A 133 -5.42 -30.52 -18.81
N THR A 134 -6.55 -31.06 -19.27
CA THR A 134 -7.06 -32.35 -18.79
C THR A 134 -6.21 -33.54 -19.28
N GLY A 135 -5.59 -33.41 -20.45
CA GLY A 135 -4.64 -34.40 -20.98
C GLY A 135 -3.37 -34.50 -20.14
N THR A 136 -2.87 -33.37 -19.66
CA THR A 136 -1.67 -33.31 -18.81
C THR A 136 -1.94 -33.85 -17.40
N ALA A 137 -3.15 -33.67 -16.88
CA ALA A 137 -3.55 -34.16 -15.55
C ALA A 137 -3.70 -35.70 -15.47
N ARG A 138 -3.78 -36.40 -16.60
CA ARG A 138 -3.87 -37.87 -16.66
C ARG A 138 -2.53 -38.58 -16.54
N GLY A 139 -1.44 -37.85 -16.42
CA GLY A 139 -0.09 -38.40 -16.26
C GLY A 139 0.35 -38.63 -14.80
N TRP A 140 -0.60 -38.76 -13.89
CA TRP A 140 -0.33 -39.01 -12.47
C TRP A 140 -0.36 -40.53 -12.18
#